data_6f2d36e71d72b4820a5a0253a9f6d91b
#
_entry.id   6f2d36e71d72b4820a5a0253a9f6d91b
#
_cell.length_a   1.000
_cell.length_b   1.000
_cell.length_c   1.000
_cell.angle_alpha   90.00
_cell.angle_beta   90.00
_cell.angle_gamma   90.00
#
_symmetry.space_group_name_H-M   'P 1'
#
loop_
_entity.id
_entity.type
_entity.pdbx_description
1 polymer ?
#
loop_
_entity_poly.entity_id
_entity_poly.type
_entity_poly.pdbx_seq_one_letter_code
_entity_poly.pdbx_strand_id
1 'polypeptide(L)'
;MGPTIIIEPGGTFYCNVTPEDVAEVVESDLVKGVPVERLLFLDPKGKKRVLTYHDMDFFEPQRRIVLRNCGFINPEDIDNYIAVGGYNAIQKCFKMTQMEVIDEIKKSGIRGRGGAGFSTGMKWEFAHKAPGDQKYLICNADEGDPGAFMDRAVLEGDPHSVLE
;
A
#
# COMPACT_ATOMS: atom_id res chain seq x y z
N MET A 1 19.02 10.21 -3.07
CA MET A 1 18.59 9.39 -4.22
C MET A 1 17.58 10.10 -5.16
N GLY A 2 17.15 11.24 -4.88
CA GLY A 2 16.14 11.92 -5.70
C GLY A 2 16.76 12.77 -6.81
N PRO A 3 16.01 13.11 -7.87
CA PRO A 3 14.73 12.53 -8.26
C PRO A 3 14.82 11.06 -8.67
N THR A 4 13.73 10.30 -8.46
CA THR A 4 13.60 8.91 -8.88
C THR A 4 12.46 8.75 -9.87
N ILE A 5 12.59 7.80 -10.80
CA ILE A 5 11.55 7.44 -11.78
C ILE A 5 11.40 5.92 -11.78
N ILE A 6 10.15 5.44 -11.86
CA ILE A 6 9.84 4.04 -12.13
C ILE A 6 9.15 3.96 -13.49
N ILE A 7 9.62 3.10 -14.36
CA ILE A 7 9.02 2.85 -15.68
C ILE A 7 8.22 1.55 -15.61
N GLU A 8 6.91 1.67 -15.74
CA GLU A 8 6.01 0.51 -15.79
C GLU A 8 5.71 0.09 -17.24
N PRO A 9 5.41 -1.19 -17.47
CA PRO A 9 5.18 -2.28 -16.51
C PRO A 9 6.46 -3.02 -16.08
N GLY A 10 7.63 -2.67 -16.56
CA GLY A 10 8.89 -3.36 -16.28
C GLY A 10 9.45 -3.11 -14.88
N GLY A 11 9.00 -2.06 -14.20
CA GLY A 11 9.48 -1.67 -12.87
C GLY A 11 10.91 -1.09 -12.88
N THR A 12 11.44 -0.65 -14.04
CA THR A 12 12.79 -0.08 -14.13
C THR A 12 12.93 1.12 -13.21
N PHE A 13 13.88 1.05 -12.28
CA PHE A 13 14.06 2.06 -11.24
C PHE A 13 15.30 2.93 -11.50
N TYR A 14 15.06 4.19 -11.80
CA TYR A 14 16.11 5.19 -12.02
C TYR A 14 16.28 6.14 -10.84
N CYS A 15 17.52 6.53 -10.57
CA CYS A 15 17.91 7.44 -9.50
C CYS A 15 18.67 8.65 -10.04
N ASN A 16 18.58 9.77 -9.32
CA ASN A 16 19.29 11.02 -9.62
C ASN A 16 19.05 11.49 -11.07
N VAL A 17 17.84 11.29 -11.57
CA VAL A 17 17.44 11.70 -12.92
C VAL A 17 17.37 13.22 -13.01
N THR A 18 17.96 13.79 -14.04
CA THR A 18 17.90 15.22 -14.33
C THR A 18 16.99 15.48 -15.55
N PRO A 19 16.54 16.72 -15.78
CA PRO A 19 15.75 17.03 -16.98
C PRO A 19 16.44 16.65 -18.30
N GLU A 20 17.77 16.73 -18.33
CA GLU A 20 18.58 16.38 -19.50
C GLU A 20 18.57 14.88 -19.81
N ASP A 21 18.34 14.05 -18.81
CA ASP A 21 18.29 12.58 -18.96
C ASP A 21 16.97 12.09 -19.57
N VAL A 22 15.90 12.90 -19.49
CA VAL A 22 14.54 12.48 -19.85
C VAL A 22 14.47 11.99 -21.30
N ALA A 23 15.09 12.69 -22.25
CA ALA A 23 15.07 12.31 -23.65
C ALA A 23 15.71 10.93 -23.88
N GLU A 24 16.84 10.64 -23.21
CA GLU A 24 17.50 9.34 -23.28
C GLU A 24 16.65 8.22 -22.65
N VAL A 25 16.04 8.48 -21.50
CA VAL A 25 15.16 7.49 -20.85
C VAL A 25 13.97 7.16 -21.72
N VAL A 26 13.31 8.16 -22.31
CA VAL A 26 12.17 7.95 -23.21
C VAL A 26 12.59 7.15 -24.45
N GLU A 27 13.67 7.55 -25.13
CA GLU A 27 14.09 6.88 -26.37
C GLU A 27 14.61 5.46 -26.10
N SER A 28 15.40 5.27 -25.05
CA SER A 28 16.05 3.99 -24.77
C SER A 28 15.11 3.00 -24.09
N ASP A 29 14.48 3.39 -22.99
CA ASP A 29 13.65 2.46 -22.19
C ASP A 29 12.21 2.38 -22.68
N LEU A 30 11.49 3.51 -22.80
CA LEU A 30 10.08 3.48 -23.20
C LEU A 30 9.88 3.05 -24.66
N VAL A 31 10.74 3.49 -25.58
CA VAL A 31 10.59 3.17 -27.01
C VAL A 31 11.27 1.88 -27.40
N LYS A 32 12.51 1.66 -26.95
CA LYS A 32 13.33 0.50 -27.35
C LYS A 32 13.34 -0.64 -26.34
N GLY A 33 12.82 -0.44 -25.12
CA GLY A 33 12.86 -1.42 -24.05
C GLY A 33 14.27 -1.70 -23.49
N VAL A 34 15.19 -0.77 -23.65
CA VAL A 34 16.59 -0.91 -23.21
C VAL A 34 16.86 0.06 -22.06
N PRO A 35 17.02 -0.44 -20.82
CA PRO A 35 17.29 0.42 -19.66
C PRO A 35 18.56 1.26 -19.79
N VAL A 36 18.52 2.47 -19.27
CA VAL A 36 19.68 3.38 -19.21
C VAL A 36 20.53 3.03 -17.99
N GLU A 37 21.52 2.16 -18.17
CA GLU A 37 22.30 1.57 -17.06
C GLU A 37 22.91 2.60 -16.10
N ARG A 38 23.39 3.74 -16.62
CA ARG A 38 24.05 4.77 -15.78
C ARG A 38 23.11 5.38 -14.73
N LEU A 39 21.80 5.36 -14.96
CA LEU A 39 20.77 5.92 -14.09
C LEU A 39 20.19 4.88 -13.11
N LEU A 40 20.47 3.59 -13.32
CA LEU A 40 20.02 2.55 -12.40
C LEU A 40 20.66 2.71 -11.01
N PHE A 41 19.90 2.32 -9.98
CA PHE A 41 20.42 2.32 -8.60
C PHE A 41 21.68 1.48 -8.49
N LEU A 42 22.72 2.06 -7.91
CA LEU A 42 23.96 1.36 -7.60
C LEU A 42 23.92 0.91 -6.14
N ASP A 43 23.85 -0.42 -5.91
CA ASP A 43 23.95 -0.95 -4.56
C ASP A 43 25.30 -0.62 -3.92
N PRO A 44 25.33 0.09 -2.79
CA PRO A 44 26.59 0.47 -2.13
C PRO A 44 27.44 -0.70 -1.67
N LYS A 45 26.80 -1.83 -1.33
CA LYS A 45 27.49 -3.03 -0.82
C LYS A 45 28.07 -3.88 -1.95
N GLY A 46 27.22 -4.20 -2.93
CA GLY A 46 27.59 -5.10 -4.02
C GLY A 46 28.24 -4.43 -5.22
N LYS A 47 28.25 -3.10 -5.30
CA LYS A 47 28.65 -2.33 -6.48
C LYS A 47 27.96 -2.79 -7.77
N LYS A 48 26.75 -3.40 -7.62
CA LYS A 48 25.91 -3.92 -8.69
C LYS A 48 24.81 -2.90 -8.98
N ARG A 49 24.52 -2.66 -10.25
CA ARG A 49 23.34 -1.91 -10.65
C ARG A 49 22.12 -2.80 -10.57
N VAL A 50 21.04 -2.27 -10.02
CA VAL A 50 19.80 -2.98 -9.74
C VAL A 50 18.74 -2.44 -10.66
N LEU A 51 18.07 -3.33 -11.42
CA LEU A 51 17.11 -2.94 -12.42
C LEU A 51 15.81 -2.43 -11.81
N THR A 52 15.29 -3.16 -10.81
CA THR A 52 14.04 -2.80 -10.13
C THR A 52 14.28 -2.54 -8.65
N TYR A 53 13.45 -1.75 -8.01
CA TYR A 53 13.59 -1.52 -6.57
C TYR A 53 13.29 -2.79 -5.75
N HIS A 54 12.56 -3.73 -6.31
CA HIS A 54 12.32 -5.03 -5.68
C HIS A 54 13.59 -5.87 -5.52
N ASP A 55 14.56 -5.68 -6.41
CA ASP A 55 15.83 -6.41 -6.39
C ASP A 55 16.85 -5.80 -5.41
N MET A 56 16.49 -4.73 -4.70
CA MET A 56 17.34 -4.14 -3.66
C MET A 56 17.30 -4.98 -2.40
N ASP A 57 18.45 -5.23 -1.76
CA ASP A 57 18.59 -5.97 -0.49
C ASP A 57 17.60 -5.54 0.59
N PHE A 58 17.21 -4.27 0.59
CA PHE A 58 16.26 -3.74 1.56
C PHE A 58 14.82 -4.14 1.26
N PHE A 59 14.42 -4.19 -0.01
CA PHE A 59 13.04 -4.46 -0.41
C PHE A 59 12.77 -5.94 -0.72
N GLU A 60 13.78 -6.68 -1.21
CA GLU A 60 13.64 -8.08 -1.61
C GLU A 60 12.99 -8.96 -0.52
N PRO A 61 13.39 -8.89 0.77
CA PRO A 61 12.78 -9.71 1.82
C PRO A 61 11.43 -9.17 2.32
N GLN A 62 10.95 -8.03 1.84
CA GLN A 62 9.74 -7.40 2.34
C GLN A 62 8.49 -7.91 1.61
N ARG A 63 7.50 -8.34 2.41
CA ARG A 63 6.16 -8.63 1.92
C ARG A 63 5.19 -7.56 2.44
N ARG A 64 4.87 -6.60 1.59
CA ARG A 64 3.91 -5.54 1.94
C ARG A 64 2.49 -6.08 1.89
N ILE A 65 1.76 -5.95 3.00
CA ILE A 65 0.34 -6.34 3.12
C ILE A 65 -0.51 -5.07 3.19
N VAL A 66 -0.28 -4.25 4.20
CA VAL A 66 -1.03 -2.99 4.42
C VAL A 66 -0.69 -1.95 3.35
N LEU A 67 0.58 -1.84 2.99
CA LEU A 67 1.08 -0.87 2.00
C LEU A 67 1.16 -1.46 0.57
N ARG A 68 0.40 -2.53 0.27
CA ARG A 68 0.50 -3.25 -1.01
C ARG A 68 0.24 -2.37 -2.24
N ASN A 69 -0.67 -1.43 -2.13
CA ASN A 69 -1.07 -0.55 -3.22
C ASN A 69 -0.27 0.77 -3.26
N CYS A 70 0.40 1.13 -2.14
CA CYS A 70 1.11 2.40 -2.05
C CYS A 70 2.24 2.49 -3.06
N GLY A 71 2.18 3.51 -3.92
CA GLY A 71 3.10 3.74 -5.02
C GLY A 71 2.76 3.00 -6.33
N PHE A 72 1.68 2.17 -6.35
CA PHE A 72 1.25 1.44 -7.55
C PHE A 72 -0.07 1.94 -8.13
N ILE A 73 -0.92 2.56 -7.30
CA ILE A 73 -2.18 3.16 -7.74
C ILE A 73 -2.11 4.68 -7.57
N ASN A 74 -2.93 5.40 -8.33
CA ASN A 74 -3.20 6.80 -8.05
C ASN A 74 -4.19 6.88 -6.88
N PRO A 75 -3.80 7.37 -5.68
CA PRO A 75 -4.67 7.42 -4.51
C PRO A 75 -5.85 8.38 -4.66
N GLU A 76 -5.77 9.34 -5.59
CA GLU A 76 -6.82 10.31 -5.88
C GLU A 76 -7.86 9.80 -6.91
N ASP A 77 -7.66 8.58 -7.42
CA ASP A 77 -8.50 8.00 -8.46
C ASP A 77 -9.09 6.67 -7.99
N ILE A 78 -10.40 6.68 -7.70
CA ILE A 78 -11.15 5.50 -7.26
C ILE A 78 -11.12 4.34 -8.26
N ASP A 79 -11.06 4.63 -9.57
CA ASP A 79 -11.02 3.61 -10.60
C ASP A 79 -9.73 2.78 -10.54
N ASN A 80 -8.61 3.41 -10.14
CA ASN A 80 -7.36 2.70 -9.89
C ASN A 80 -7.50 1.71 -8.73
N TYR A 81 -8.17 2.09 -7.63
CA TYR A 81 -8.41 1.20 -6.51
C TYR A 81 -9.35 0.05 -6.86
N ILE A 82 -10.42 0.32 -7.63
CA ILE A 82 -11.33 -0.71 -8.13
C ILE A 82 -10.61 -1.68 -9.06
N ALA A 83 -9.74 -1.20 -9.94
CA ALA A 83 -8.97 -2.03 -10.88
C ALA A 83 -8.08 -3.08 -10.18
N VAL A 84 -7.59 -2.77 -8.98
CA VAL A 84 -6.80 -3.73 -8.16
C VAL A 84 -7.66 -4.56 -7.19
N GLY A 85 -8.97 -4.54 -7.37
CA GLY A 85 -9.94 -5.34 -6.60
C GLY A 85 -10.51 -4.65 -5.37
N GLY A 86 -10.33 -3.34 -5.24
CA GLY A 86 -10.93 -2.56 -4.18
C GLY A 86 -12.46 -2.56 -4.20
N TYR A 87 -13.07 -2.36 -3.04
CA TYR A 87 -14.50 -2.40 -2.78
C TYR A 87 -15.20 -3.74 -3.04
N ASN A 88 -14.46 -4.82 -3.37
CA ASN A 88 -15.03 -6.16 -3.50
C ASN A 88 -15.50 -6.72 -2.16
N ALA A 89 -14.80 -6.40 -1.07
CA ALA A 89 -15.16 -6.87 0.26
C ALA A 89 -16.44 -6.20 0.76
N ILE A 90 -16.58 -4.88 0.61
CA ILE A 90 -17.81 -4.19 1.01
C ILE A 90 -19.03 -4.62 0.18
N GLN A 91 -18.86 -4.87 -1.13
CA GLN A 91 -19.92 -5.43 -1.96
C GLN A 91 -20.41 -6.81 -1.47
N LYS A 92 -19.47 -7.65 -0.98
CA LYS A 92 -19.80 -8.92 -0.34
C LYS A 92 -20.56 -8.67 0.97
N CYS A 93 -20.08 -7.74 1.81
CA CYS A 93 -20.73 -7.41 3.09
C CYS A 93 -22.17 -6.91 2.93
N PHE A 94 -22.50 -6.17 1.87
CA PHE A 94 -23.89 -5.72 1.61
C PHE A 94 -24.88 -6.86 1.35
N LYS A 95 -24.40 -8.06 1.07
CA LYS A 95 -25.22 -9.27 0.88
C LYS A 95 -25.31 -10.13 2.15
N MET A 96 -24.67 -9.71 3.22
CA MET A 96 -24.57 -10.43 4.49
C MET A 96 -25.30 -9.67 5.59
N THR A 97 -25.74 -10.41 6.60
CA THR A 97 -26.20 -9.82 7.85
C THR A 97 -25.00 -9.31 8.67
N GLN A 98 -25.25 -8.39 9.60
CA GLN A 98 -24.19 -7.88 10.48
C GLN A 98 -23.46 -8.99 11.25
N MET A 99 -24.20 -10.01 11.72
CA MET A 99 -23.61 -11.15 12.45
C MET A 99 -22.75 -12.03 11.54
N GLU A 100 -23.16 -12.26 10.30
CA GLU A 100 -22.34 -13.01 9.33
C GLU A 100 -21.02 -12.30 9.03
N VAL A 101 -21.02 -10.96 8.92
CA VAL A 101 -19.79 -10.18 8.78
C VAL A 101 -18.89 -10.33 10.00
N ILE A 102 -19.48 -10.20 11.22
CA ILE A 102 -18.75 -10.37 12.48
C ILE A 102 -18.15 -11.78 12.58
N ASP A 103 -18.89 -12.81 12.20
CA ASP A 103 -18.43 -14.19 12.25
C ASP A 103 -17.29 -14.45 11.23
N GLU A 104 -17.33 -13.82 10.07
CA GLU A 104 -16.25 -13.87 9.09
C GLU A 104 -14.95 -13.25 9.66
N ILE A 105 -15.07 -12.08 10.31
CA ILE A 105 -13.93 -11.44 10.98
C ILE A 105 -13.41 -12.30 12.15
N LYS A 106 -14.28 -12.97 12.91
CA LYS A 106 -13.84 -13.92 13.95
C LYS A 106 -13.07 -15.09 13.37
N LYS A 107 -13.58 -15.68 12.28
CA LYS A 107 -12.92 -16.81 11.58
C LYS A 107 -11.56 -16.43 11.03
N SER A 108 -11.37 -15.18 10.57
CA SER A 108 -10.09 -14.69 10.06
C SER A 108 -8.98 -14.68 11.12
N GLY A 109 -9.36 -14.63 12.41
CA GLY A 109 -8.42 -14.53 13.52
C GLY A 109 -7.68 -13.19 13.62
N ILE A 110 -8.10 -12.16 12.87
CA ILE A 110 -7.49 -10.82 12.92
C ILE A 110 -7.57 -10.25 14.34
N ARG A 111 -6.46 -9.66 14.76
CA ARG A 111 -6.31 -9.06 16.09
C ARG A 111 -5.86 -7.61 15.99
N GLY A 112 -6.17 -6.83 17.01
CA GLY A 112 -5.72 -5.44 17.12
C GLY A 112 -4.18 -5.31 17.08
N ARG A 113 -3.70 -4.24 16.52
CA ARG A 113 -2.26 -3.92 16.38
C ARG A 113 -1.80 -2.77 17.26
N GLY A 114 -2.68 -2.25 18.13
CA GLY A 114 -2.35 -1.21 19.12
C GLY A 114 -1.68 -1.71 20.40
N GLY A 115 -1.07 -2.92 20.38
CA GLY A 115 -0.29 -3.48 21.49
C GLY A 115 -1.00 -4.61 22.27
N ALA A 116 -2.30 -4.51 22.54
CA ALA A 116 -3.04 -5.52 23.33
C ALA A 116 -3.40 -6.80 22.56
N GLY A 117 -3.39 -6.76 21.22
CA GLY A 117 -3.72 -7.92 20.39
C GLY A 117 -5.13 -8.46 20.60
N PHE A 118 -6.09 -7.62 20.97
CA PHE A 118 -7.47 -8.04 21.22
C PHE A 118 -8.14 -8.54 19.92
N SER A 119 -9.01 -9.56 20.02
CA SER A 119 -9.73 -10.10 18.86
C SER A 119 -10.63 -9.02 18.22
N THR A 120 -10.39 -8.70 16.96
CA THR A 120 -11.18 -7.70 16.21
C THR A 120 -12.64 -8.13 16.10
N GLY A 121 -12.91 -9.40 15.77
CA GLY A 121 -14.27 -9.91 15.64
C GLY A 121 -15.04 -9.89 16.96
N MET A 122 -14.39 -10.17 18.11
CA MET A 122 -15.04 -10.03 19.43
C MET A 122 -15.35 -8.57 19.74
N LYS A 123 -14.45 -7.65 19.41
CA LYS A 123 -14.69 -6.20 19.61
C LYS A 123 -15.89 -5.72 18.80
N TRP A 124 -16.03 -6.18 17.57
CA TRP A 124 -17.16 -5.86 16.72
C TRP A 124 -18.47 -6.46 17.28
N GLU A 125 -18.43 -7.71 17.78
CA GLU A 125 -19.59 -8.33 18.41
C GLU A 125 -20.06 -7.55 19.66
N PHE A 126 -19.13 -7.10 20.50
CA PHE A 126 -19.47 -6.29 21.67
C PHE A 126 -20.12 -4.97 21.27
N ALA A 127 -19.56 -4.30 20.26
CA ALA A 127 -20.14 -3.07 19.72
C ALA A 127 -21.54 -3.31 19.13
N HIS A 128 -21.75 -4.42 18.42
CA HIS A 128 -23.03 -4.81 17.85
C HIS A 128 -24.08 -5.04 18.95
N LYS A 129 -23.72 -5.75 20.02
CA LYS A 129 -24.60 -6.09 21.16
C LYS A 129 -24.81 -4.94 22.16
N ALA A 130 -23.96 -3.91 22.11
CA ALA A 130 -24.09 -2.77 23.01
C ALA A 130 -25.44 -2.06 22.80
N PRO A 131 -26.13 -1.62 23.87
CA PRO A 131 -27.38 -0.89 23.73
C PRO A 131 -27.16 0.45 23.04
N GLY A 132 -28.17 0.93 22.31
CA GLY A 132 -28.18 2.22 21.61
C GLY A 132 -28.50 2.09 20.13
N ASP A 133 -29.32 2.99 19.64
CA ASP A 133 -29.81 3.00 18.26
C ASP A 133 -28.74 3.47 17.25
N GLN A 134 -27.80 4.30 17.73
CA GLN A 134 -26.71 4.84 16.92
C GLN A 134 -25.38 4.18 17.29
N LYS A 135 -24.65 3.72 16.29
CA LYS A 135 -23.26 3.26 16.41
C LYS A 135 -22.35 4.25 15.70
N TYR A 136 -21.13 4.39 16.19
CA TYR A 136 -20.11 5.27 15.63
C TYR A 136 -18.87 4.46 15.30
N LEU A 137 -18.31 4.68 14.13
CA LEU A 137 -17.00 4.21 13.73
C LEU A 137 -16.05 5.40 13.68
N ILE A 138 -14.94 5.29 14.39
CA ILE A 138 -13.92 6.35 14.44
C ILE A 138 -12.64 5.81 13.82
N CYS A 139 -12.20 6.45 12.75
CA CYS A 139 -10.86 6.22 12.21
C CYS A 139 -9.88 7.05 13.05
N ASN A 140 -9.09 6.37 13.87
CA ASN A 140 -8.01 6.99 14.62
C ASN A 140 -6.70 6.78 13.85
N ALA A 141 -6.16 7.86 13.30
CA ALA A 141 -4.87 7.89 12.61
C ALA A 141 -3.93 8.90 13.29
N ASP A 142 -4.07 9.10 14.61
CA ASP A 142 -3.11 9.86 15.39
C ASP A 142 -1.80 9.05 15.52
N GLU A 143 -0.78 9.50 14.84
CA GLU A 143 0.54 8.86 14.75
C GLU A 143 1.58 9.72 15.49
N GLY A 144 1.33 9.90 16.79
CA GLY A 144 2.09 10.82 17.64
C GLY A 144 3.52 10.40 17.98
N ASP A 145 3.91 9.16 17.71
CA ASP A 145 5.26 8.69 17.99
C ASP A 145 6.28 9.31 17.03
N PRO A 146 7.39 9.89 17.53
CA PRO A 146 8.43 10.44 16.67
C PRO A 146 8.99 9.40 15.70
N GLY A 147 8.96 9.71 14.41
CA GLY A 147 9.45 8.81 13.35
C GLY A 147 8.45 7.75 12.89
N ALA A 148 7.25 7.66 13.47
CA ALA A 148 6.16 6.88 12.94
C ALA A 148 5.53 7.59 11.73
N PHE A 149 5.21 6.85 10.66
CA PHE A 149 4.63 7.39 9.43
C PHE A 149 3.84 6.35 8.63
N MET A 150 3.49 5.21 9.23
CA MET A 150 2.78 4.14 8.51
C MET A 150 1.32 4.52 8.25
N ASP A 151 0.63 5.07 9.24
CA ASP A 151 -0.77 5.49 9.10
C ASP A 151 -0.88 6.61 8.07
N ARG A 152 0.04 7.57 8.12
CA ARG A 152 0.18 8.60 7.09
C ARG A 152 0.41 8.01 5.71
N ALA A 153 1.32 7.02 5.57
CA ALA A 153 1.63 6.39 4.30
C ALA A 153 0.40 5.69 3.70
N VAL A 154 -0.44 5.04 4.53
CA VAL A 154 -1.69 4.42 4.08
C VAL A 154 -2.70 5.47 3.65
N LEU A 155 -2.91 6.51 4.47
CA LEU A 155 -3.89 7.55 4.16
C LEU A 155 -3.55 8.36 2.91
N GLU A 156 -2.25 8.60 2.66
CA GLU A 156 -1.78 9.33 1.48
C GLU A 156 -1.68 8.43 0.24
N GLY A 157 -1.32 7.17 0.40
CA GLY A 157 -1.02 6.25 -0.70
C GLY A 157 -2.14 5.29 -1.09
N ASP A 158 -3.09 5.01 -0.18
CA ASP A 158 -4.23 4.12 -0.42
C ASP A 158 -5.42 4.45 0.51
N PRO A 159 -5.99 5.68 0.43
CA PRO A 159 -7.08 6.10 1.32
C PRO A 159 -8.32 5.23 1.16
N HIS A 160 -8.55 4.67 -0.01
CA HIS A 160 -9.71 3.82 -0.29
C HIS A 160 -9.70 2.52 0.52
N SER A 161 -8.52 1.96 0.82
CA SER A 161 -8.41 0.76 1.67
C SER A 161 -8.79 1.03 3.13
N VAL A 162 -8.70 2.28 3.56
CA VAL A 162 -9.14 2.72 4.90
C VAL A 162 -10.65 2.94 4.93
N LEU A 163 -11.22 3.43 3.81
CA LEU A 163 -12.65 3.71 3.70
C LEU A 163 -13.48 2.43 3.49
N GLU A 164 -12.93 1.41 2.82
CA GLU A 164 -13.55 0.09 2.64
C GLU A 164 -13.63 -0.69 3.95
#